data_70977d6703223208125eed62e4b52d2d
#
_entry.id   70977d6703223208125eed62e4b52d2d
#
_cell.length_a   1.000
_cell.length_b   1.000
_cell.length_c   1.000
_cell.angle_alpha   90.00
_cell.angle_beta   90.00
_cell.angle_gamma   90.00
#
_symmetry.space_group_name_H-M   'P 1'
#
loop_
_entity.id
_entity.type
_entity.pdbx_description
1 polymer ?
#
loop_
_entity_poly.entity_id
_entity_poly.type
_entity_poly.pdbx_seq_one_letter_code
_entity_poly.pdbx_strand_id
1 'polypeptide(L)'
;LKMNHEISWGRGDIASKIYGFYENKIQQKLKDINNPILIDIGAADGFFAIGSLKSKICEFCYAFEETKKSRENLSKTAKINNVQNKLSIIGKVTKDNFFTLLPSKINFSEVTILCDIEGGEFDFFSDEILATIRYSNIIIEIHKNHNKNLEIDLLERVKKYFDVSIIIDNDKNFESVSELHALNDIDRNLICSEGRSYIGKWWHLSPK
;
A
#
# COMPACT_ATOMS: atom_id res chain seq x y z
N LEU A 1 1.61 7.24 13.72
CA LEU A 1 2.67 7.68 12.79
C LEU A 1 3.03 9.13 13.08
N LYS A 2 4.33 9.43 13.24
CA LYS A 2 4.82 10.82 13.31
C LYS A 2 5.11 11.27 11.88
N MET A 3 4.47 12.35 11.46
CA MET A 3 4.68 12.95 10.14
C MET A 3 5.76 14.04 10.23
N ASN A 4 6.67 14.06 9.28
CA ASN A 4 7.65 15.12 9.19
C ASN A 4 7.04 16.30 8.39
N HIS A 5 6.95 17.46 9.01
CA HIS A 5 6.39 18.68 8.40
C HIS A 5 7.21 19.23 7.22
N GLU A 6 8.47 18.81 7.06
CA GLU A 6 9.31 19.16 5.91
C GLU A 6 9.05 18.30 4.68
N ILE A 7 8.22 17.25 4.80
CA ILE A 7 7.90 16.32 3.72
C ILE A 7 6.55 16.69 3.11
N SER A 8 6.48 16.74 1.79
CA SER A 8 5.21 16.80 1.08
C SER A 8 4.54 15.43 1.14
N TRP A 9 3.44 15.33 1.86
CA TRP A 9 2.66 14.10 2.08
C TRP A 9 1.56 13.89 1.03
N GLY A 10 1.81 14.26 -0.20
CA GLY A 10 0.84 14.19 -1.27
C GLY A 10 0.02 15.48 -1.44
N ARG A 11 -0.87 15.48 -2.41
CA ARG A 11 -1.72 16.64 -2.72
C ARG A 11 -3.10 16.45 -2.10
N GLY A 12 -3.35 17.11 -0.98
CA GLY A 12 -4.69 17.22 -0.40
C GLY A 12 -5.12 16.07 0.52
N ASP A 13 -4.28 15.04 0.73
CA ASP A 13 -4.61 13.86 1.54
C ASP A 13 -4.04 13.89 2.97
N ILE A 14 -3.35 14.97 3.35
CA ILE A 14 -2.66 15.05 4.64
C ILE A 14 -3.61 14.91 5.84
N ALA A 15 -4.79 15.52 5.77
CA ALA A 15 -5.77 15.42 6.84
C ALA A 15 -6.36 14.01 6.93
N SER A 16 -6.64 13.37 5.79
CA SER A 16 -7.10 11.97 5.78
C SER A 16 -6.07 11.02 6.38
N LYS A 17 -4.77 11.26 6.14
CA LYS A 17 -3.67 10.50 6.76
C LYS A 17 -3.55 10.76 8.26
N ILE A 18 -3.67 12.02 8.71
CA ILE A 18 -3.59 12.38 10.13
C ILE A 18 -4.74 11.74 10.92
N TYR A 19 -5.96 11.81 10.40
CA TYR A 19 -7.17 11.30 11.06
C TYR A 19 -7.40 9.79 10.80
N GLY A 20 -6.55 9.14 10.00
CA GLY A 20 -6.61 7.70 9.75
C GLY A 20 -7.67 7.27 8.73
N PHE A 21 -8.18 8.21 7.92
CA PHE A 21 -9.17 7.93 6.87
C PHE A 21 -8.55 7.55 5.52
N TYR A 22 -7.26 7.85 5.32
CA TYR A 22 -6.56 7.53 4.08
C TYR A 22 -6.55 6.02 3.85
N GLU A 23 -7.24 5.59 2.80
CA GLU A 23 -7.34 4.17 2.43
C GLU A 23 -7.65 3.25 3.63
N ASN A 24 -8.65 3.66 4.43
CA ASN A 24 -8.97 3.04 5.70
C ASN A 24 -9.24 1.53 5.59
N LYS A 25 -9.94 1.08 4.52
CA LYS A 25 -10.22 -0.35 4.30
C LYS A 25 -8.95 -1.15 4.00
N ILE A 26 -7.95 -0.52 3.38
CA ILE A 26 -6.65 -1.14 3.14
C ILE A 26 -5.88 -1.28 4.45
N GLN A 27 -5.86 -0.23 5.28
CA GLN A 27 -5.28 -0.29 6.62
C GLN A 27 -5.92 -1.42 7.45
N GLN A 28 -7.26 -1.55 7.40
CA GLN A 28 -7.97 -2.61 8.12
C GLN A 28 -7.59 -3.98 7.56
N LYS A 29 -7.55 -4.15 6.24
CA LYS A 29 -7.17 -5.41 5.60
C LYS A 29 -5.75 -5.83 5.99
N LEU A 30 -4.79 -4.89 6.03
CA LEU A 30 -3.43 -5.19 6.50
C LEU A 30 -3.41 -5.68 7.96
N LYS A 31 -4.23 -5.09 8.83
CA LYS A 31 -4.38 -5.55 10.23
C LYS A 31 -4.99 -6.94 10.34
N ASP A 32 -5.99 -7.24 9.50
CA ASP A 32 -6.67 -8.54 9.51
C ASP A 32 -5.72 -9.66 9.05
N ILE A 33 -4.88 -9.40 8.04
CA ILE A 33 -3.88 -10.36 7.54
C ILE A 33 -2.76 -10.56 8.56
N ASN A 34 -2.17 -9.47 9.07
CA ASN A 34 -1.18 -9.44 10.13
C ASN A 34 0.04 -10.36 9.91
N ASN A 35 0.57 -10.40 8.70
CA ASN A 35 1.77 -11.17 8.38
C ASN A 35 3.03 -10.45 8.90
N PRO A 36 4.07 -11.18 9.36
CA PRO A 36 5.28 -10.59 9.93
C PRO A 36 6.10 -9.78 8.93
N ILE A 37 5.97 -10.04 7.63
CA ILE A 37 6.70 -9.35 6.58
C ILE A 37 5.74 -8.59 5.68
N LEU A 38 6.00 -7.31 5.47
CA LEU A 38 5.36 -6.48 4.46
C LEU A 38 6.35 -6.20 3.32
N ILE A 39 5.91 -6.42 2.08
CA ILE A 39 6.59 -5.91 0.89
C ILE A 39 5.69 -4.80 0.34
N ASP A 40 6.17 -3.55 0.38
CA ASP A 40 5.44 -2.36 -0.04
C ASP A 40 6.04 -1.85 -1.36
N ILE A 41 5.33 -2.07 -2.46
CA ILE A 41 5.77 -1.75 -3.83
C ILE A 41 5.07 -0.44 -4.24
N GLY A 42 5.85 0.64 -4.34
CA GLY A 42 5.35 2.00 -4.49
C GLY A 42 5.19 2.69 -3.14
N ALA A 43 6.17 2.54 -2.26
CA ALA A 43 6.07 2.99 -0.86
C ALA A 43 5.96 4.51 -0.67
N ALA A 44 6.22 5.30 -1.68
CA ALA A 44 6.11 6.76 -1.69
C ALA A 44 6.70 7.42 -0.42
N ASP A 45 5.87 8.10 0.38
CA ASP A 45 6.25 8.77 1.63
C ASP A 45 6.34 7.81 2.84
N GLY A 46 5.95 6.55 2.66
CA GLY A 46 6.03 5.50 3.68
C GLY A 46 4.81 5.39 4.57
N PHE A 47 3.66 5.90 4.16
CA PHE A 47 2.45 5.82 4.98
C PHE A 47 2.14 4.37 5.38
N PHE A 48 2.11 3.45 4.43
CA PHE A 48 1.88 2.03 4.69
C PHE A 48 3.09 1.33 5.29
N ALA A 49 4.29 1.49 4.72
CA ALA A 49 5.51 0.83 5.20
C ALA A 49 5.80 1.16 6.66
N ILE A 50 5.87 2.46 6.98
CA ILE A 50 6.20 2.92 8.33
C ILE A 50 5.01 2.78 9.27
N GLY A 51 3.80 3.04 8.77
CA GLY A 51 2.56 2.89 9.51
C GLY A 51 2.38 1.45 10.02
N SER A 52 2.58 0.46 9.17
CA SER A 52 2.48 -0.97 9.52
C SER A 52 3.51 -1.39 10.56
N LEU A 53 4.77 -0.95 10.42
CA LEU A 53 5.82 -1.20 11.42
C LEU A 53 5.51 -0.53 12.77
N LYS A 54 5.04 0.72 12.73
CA LYS A 54 4.74 1.49 13.95
C LYS A 54 3.53 0.92 14.69
N SER A 55 2.55 0.43 13.97
CA SER A 55 1.33 -0.19 14.52
C SER A 55 1.51 -1.68 14.83
N LYS A 56 2.71 -2.24 14.59
CA LYS A 56 3.04 -3.66 14.79
C LYS A 56 2.17 -4.61 13.96
N ILE A 57 1.71 -4.17 12.80
CA ILE A 57 1.02 -4.99 11.80
C ILE A 57 2.02 -5.93 11.11
N CYS A 58 3.27 -5.49 10.98
CA CYS A 58 4.38 -6.34 10.54
C CYS A 58 5.60 -6.12 11.42
N GLU A 59 6.55 -7.04 11.36
CA GLU A 59 7.82 -6.99 12.09
C GLU A 59 8.93 -6.37 11.24
N PHE A 60 8.89 -6.60 9.93
CA PHE A 60 9.84 -6.10 8.95
C PHE A 60 9.13 -5.66 7.66
N CYS A 61 9.68 -4.62 7.01
CA CYS A 61 9.15 -4.14 5.74
C CYS A 61 10.27 -3.95 4.69
N TYR A 62 10.03 -4.46 3.48
CA TYR A 62 10.80 -4.16 2.27
C TYR A 62 10.02 -3.13 1.47
N ALA A 63 10.48 -1.88 1.43
CA ALA A 63 9.82 -0.77 0.76
C ALA A 63 10.53 -0.44 -0.55
N PHE A 64 9.83 -0.65 -1.65
CA PHE A 64 10.30 -0.31 -2.99
C PHE A 64 9.75 1.04 -3.41
N GLU A 65 10.65 1.95 -3.79
CA GLU A 65 10.27 3.28 -4.24
C GLU A 65 11.23 3.74 -5.35
N GLU A 66 10.67 4.13 -6.50
CA GLU A 66 11.46 4.45 -7.68
C GLU A 66 12.25 5.77 -7.52
N THR A 67 11.60 6.80 -6.94
CA THR A 67 12.19 8.14 -6.89
C THR A 67 13.17 8.31 -5.73
N LYS A 68 14.36 8.85 -6.01
CA LYS A 68 15.38 9.10 -4.99
C LYS A 68 14.87 10.01 -3.87
N LYS A 69 14.12 11.06 -4.24
CA LYS A 69 13.57 12.02 -3.28
C LYS A 69 12.61 11.36 -2.29
N SER A 70 11.71 10.51 -2.79
CA SER A 70 10.76 9.76 -1.93
C SER A 70 11.49 8.80 -1.01
N ARG A 71 12.52 8.09 -1.50
CA ARG A 71 13.36 7.24 -0.64
C ARG A 71 14.08 8.02 0.48
N GLU A 72 14.57 9.23 0.19
CA GLU A 72 15.17 10.09 1.21
C GLU A 72 14.14 10.52 2.25
N ASN A 73 12.93 10.87 1.81
CA ASN A 73 11.83 11.22 2.70
C ASN A 73 11.39 10.01 3.55
N LEU A 74 11.23 8.85 2.93
CA LEU A 74 10.93 7.58 3.60
C LEU A 74 11.96 7.27 4.69
N SER A 75 13.27 7.44 4.39
CA SER A 75 14.35 7.25 5.36
C SER A 75 14.26 8.22 6.55
N LYS A 76 13.97 9.51 6.31
CA LYS A 76 13.77 10.50 7.36
C LYS A 76 12.56 10.16 8.22
N THR A 77 11.44 9.79 7.58
CA THR A 77 10.20 9.41 8.29
C THR A 77 10.42 8.15 9.14
N ALA A 78 11.16 7.16 8.65
CA ALA A 78 11.49 5.97 9.41
C ALA A 78 12.29 6.29 10.69
N LYS A 79 13.27 7.21 10.58
CA LYS A 79 14.07 7.66 11.75
C LYS A 79 13.24 8.33 12.81
N ILE A 80 12.37 9.30 12.46
CA ILE A 80 11.53 9.99 13.45
C ILE A 80 10.48 9.09 14.10
N ASN A 81 10.14 7.96 13.45
CA ASN A 81 9.26 6.94 14.01
C ASN A 81 10.00 5.79 14.73
N ASN A 82 11.34 5.80 14.75
CA ASN A 82 12.21 4.79 15.37
C ASN A 82 11.98 3.37 14.81
N VAL A 83 11.77 3.26 13.47
CA VAL A 83 11.57 1.98 12.78
C VAL A 83 12.60 1.70 11.69
N GLN A 84 13.64 2.53 11.57
CA GLN A 84 14.65 2.42 10.50
C GLN A 84 15.39 1.07 10.49
N ASN A 85 15.49 0.39 11.64
CA ASN A 85 16.16 -0.92 11.76
C ASN A 85 15.24 -2.10 11.33
N LYS A 86 13.98 -1.81 11.05
CA LYS A 86 12.97 -2.78 10.61
C LYS A 86 12.51 -2.53 9.16
N LEU A 87 13.16 -1.60 8.47
CA LEU A 87 12.79 -1.15 7.15
C LEU A 87 13.99 -1.24 6.21
N SER A 88 13.84 -1.97 5.11
CA SER A 88 14.76 -1.97 3.97
C SER A 88 14.18 -1.10 2.87
N ILE A 89 14.86 0.00 2.54
CA ILE A 89 14.44 0.92 1.47
C ILE A 89 15.21 0.56 0.21
N ILE A 90 14.46 0.18 -0.83
CA ILE A 90 15.00 -0.35 -2.09
C ILE A 90 14.58 0.59 -3.23
N GLY A 91 15.33 0.58 -4.33
CA GLY A 91 15.05 1.38 -5.51
C GLY A 91 13.90 0.82 -6.35
N LYS A 92 13.90 1.19 -7.65
CA LYS A 92 12.91 0.71 -8.61
C LYS A 92 12.89 -0.81 -8.68
N VAL A 93 11.69 -1.37 -8.58
CA VAL A 93 11.43 -2.79 -8.82
C VAL A 93 10.77 -3.00 -10.17
N THR A 94 11.10 -4.12 -10.80
CA THR A 94 10.47 -4.64 -12.02
C THR A 94 10.24 -6.14 -11.85
N LYS A 95 9.45 -6.77 -12.70
CA LYS A 95 9.28 -8.22 -12.69
C LYS A 95 10.62 -8.98 -12.80
N ASP A 96 11.59 -8.41 -13.52
CA ASP A 96 12.88 -9.08 -13.78
C ASP A 96 13.86 -9.02 -12.61
N ASN A 97 13.73 -8.01 -11.72
CA ASN A 97 14.66 -7.83 -10.60
C ASN A 97 14.06 -8.10 -9.23
N PHE A 98 12.76 -8.33 -9.11
CA PHE A 98 12.05 -8.45 -7.84
C PHE A 98 12.69 -9.44 -6.88
N PHE A 99 12.92 -10.68 -7.34
CA PHE A 99 13.49 -11.73 -6.49
C PHE A 99 14.96 -11.52 -6.16
N THR A 100 15.71 -10.83 -7.02
CA THR A 100 17.13 -10.54 -6.79
C THR A 100 17.35 -9.45 -5.74
N LEU A 101 16.35 -8.61 -5.51
CA LEU A 101 16.36 -7.51 -4.53
C LEU A 101 15.85 -7.93 -3.14
N LEU A 102 15.30 -9.13 -3.02
CA LEU A 102 14.81 -9.70 -1.78
C LEU A 102 15.79 -10.76 -1.23
N PRO A 103 15.74 -11.07 0.08
CA PRO A 103 16.52 -12.18 0.62
C PRO A 103 16.17 -13.51 -0.07
N SER A 104 17.18 -14.31 -0.38
CA SER A 104 17.02 -15.58 -1.10
C SER A 104 16.18 -16.63 -0.36
N LYS A 105 15.98 -16.48 0.94
CA LYS A 105 15.23 -17.40 1.81
C LYS A 105 13.94 -16.80 2.37
N ILE A 106 13.35 -15.81 1.68
CA ILE A 106 12.08 -15.26 2.11
C ILE A 106 10.96 -16.31 2.01
N ASN A 107 10.21 -16.46 3.11
CA ASN A 107 9.05 -17.36 3.14
C ASN A 107 7.80 -16.60 2.74
N PHE A 108 7.32 -16.78 1.52
CA PHE A 108 6.17 -16.05 0.99
C PHE A 108 4.86 -16.34 1.71
N SER A 109 4.73 -17.42 2.48
CA SER A 109 3.53 -17.66 3.30
C SER A 109 3.42 -16.72 4.51
N GLU A 110 4.50 -16.03 4.85
CA GLU A 110 4.58 -15.04 5.94
C GLU A 110 4.62 -13.60 5.41
N VAL A 111 4.32 -13.41 4.12
CA VAL A 111 4.44 -12.12 3.44
C VAL A 111 3.07 -11.58 3.07
N THR A 112 2.87 -10.29 3.33
CA THR A 112 1.86 -9.48 2.65
C THR A 112 2.55 -8.58 1.64
N ILE A 113 2.06 -8.54 0.41
CA ILE A 113 2.52 -7.63 -0.64
C ILE A 113 1.46 -6.55 -0.82
N LEU A 114 1.82 -5.31 -0.63
CA LEU A 114 1.03 -4.14 -1.00
C LEU A 114 1.63 -3.54 -2.26
N CYS A 115 0.83 -3.28 -3.28
CA CYS A 115 1.30 -2.77 -4.56
C CYS A 115 0.44 -1.61 -5.04
N ASP A 116 1.07 -0.44 -5.17
CA ASP A 116 0.52 0.79 -5.72
C ASP A 116 1.59 1.47 -6.59
N ILE A 117 1.58 1.18 -7.91
CA ILE A 117 2.61 1.62 -8.85
C ILE A 117 2.05 2.27 -10.11
N GLU A 118 0.92 2.97 -9.96
CA GLU A 118 0.39 3.90 -10.96
C GLU A 118 0.25 3.30 -12.38
N GLY A 119 -0.26 2.06 -12.48
CA GLY A 119 -0.49 1.36 -13.75
C GLY A 119 0.59 0.35 -14.15
N GLY A 120 1.67 0.24 -13.38
CA GLY A 120 2.72 -0.76 -13.58
C GLY A 120 2.34 -2.18 -13.14
N GLU A 121 1.27 -2.33 -12.36
CA GLU A 121 0.78 -3.61 -11.82
C GLU A 121 0.44 -4.62 -12.91
N PHE A 122 -0.05 -4.17 -14.06
CA PHE A 122 -0.43 -5.04 -15.18
C PHE A 122 0.75 -5.78 -15.81
N ASP A 123 1.94 -5.16 -15.82
CA ASP A 123 3.18 -5.78 -16.30
C ASP A 123 3.92 -6.53 -15.18
N PHE A 124 3.91 -5.97 -13.97
CA PHE A 124 4.64 -6.51 -12.82
C PHE A 124 4.15 -7.91 -12.44
N PHE A 125 2.84 -8.10 -12.29
CA PHE A 125 2.27 -9.40 -11.90
C PHE A 125 2.18 -10.38 -13.09
N SER A 126 3.35 -10.79 -13.61
CA SER A 126 3.47 -11.86 -14.60
C SER A 126 3.10 -13.23 -14.01
N ASP A 127 2.84 -14.22 -14.85
CA ASP A 127 2.58 -15.60 -14.40
C ASP A 127 3.74 -16.16 -13.54
N GLU A 128 4.99 -15.83 -13.86
CA GLU A 128 6.17 -16.25 -13.11
C GLU A 128 6.21 -15.66 -11.70
N ILE A 129 5.97 -14.33 -11.59
CA ILE A 129 5.87 -13.66 -10.29
C ILE A 129 4.75 -14.30 -9.47
N LEU A 130 3.54 -14.39 -10.01
CA LEU A 130 2.37 -14.91 -9.32
C LEU A 130 2.55 -16.35 -8.85
N ALA A 131 3.13 -17.22 -9.69
CA ALA A 131 3.40 -18.60 -9.33
C ALA A 131 4.37 -18.72 -8.15
N THR A 132 5.36 -17.85 -8.09
CA THR A 132 6.38 -17.86 -7.02
C THR A 132 5.81 -17.34 -5.70
N ILE A 133 5.01 -16.26 -5.75
CA ILE A 133 4.45 -15.63 -4.54
C ILE A 133 3.06 -16.16 -4.17
N ARG A 134 2.62 -17.28 -4.74
CA ARG A 134 1.24 -17.81 -4.61
C ARG A 134 0.78 -18.11 -3.18
N TYR A 135 1.69 -18.12 -2.22
CA TYR A 135 1.37 -18.33 -0.81
C TYR A 135 1.29 -17.02 0.00
N SER A 136 1.54 -15.86 -0.65
CA SER A 136 1.42 -14.55 -0.02
C SER A 136 -0.01 -14.03 -0.07
N ASN A 137 -0.37 -13.17 0.87
CA ASN A 137 -1.48 -12.25 0.68
C ASN A 137 -1.03 -11.04 -0.14
N ILE A 138 -1.83 -10.61 -1.10
CA ILE A 138 -1.47 -9.48 -1.97
C ILE A 138 -2.62 -8.48 -1.99
N ILE A 139 -2.30 -7.21 -1.85
CA ILE A 139 -3.25 -6.10 -1.97
C ILE A 139 -2.73 -5.21 -3.10
N ILE A 140 -3.53 -5.02 -4.15
CA ILE A 140 -3.12 -4.29 -5.36
C ILE A 140 -4.09 -3.16 -5.62
N GLU A 141 -3.62 -1.91 -5.77
CA GLU A 141 -4.41 -0.84 -6.37
C GLU A 141 -4.52 -1.09 -7.88
N ILE A 142 -5.74 -1.06 -8.39
CA ILE A 142 -6.03 -1.26 -9.81
C ILE A 142 -6.29 0.11 -10.42
N HIS A 143 -5.30 0.62 -11.13
CA HIS A 143 -5.38 1.91 -11.77
C HIS A 143 -6.20 1.87 -13.05
N LYS A 144 -6.86 2.99 -13.36
CA LYS A 144 -7.57 3.12 -14.62
C LYS A 144 -6.59 3.07 -15.79
N ASN A 145 -6.83 2.17 -16.72
CA ASN A 145 -6.07 2.08 -17.96
C ASN A 145 -7.00 2.30 -19.16
N HIS A 146 -6.49 2.93 -20.21
CA HIS A 146 -7.23 3.10 -21.47
C HIS A 146 -7.50 1.75 -22.15
N ASN A 147 -6.60 0.78 -21.98
CA ASN A 147 -6.78 -0.59 -22.44
C ASN A 147 -7.45 -1.44 -21.36
N LYS A 148 -8.77 -1.58 -21.43
CA LYS A 148 -9.55 -2.39 -20.49
C LYS A 148 -9.18 -3.88 -20.50
N ASN A 149 -8.55 -4.37 -21.55
CA ASN A 149 -8.13 -5.78 -21.62
C ASN A 149 -7.03 -6.09 -20.61
N LEU A 150 -6.19 -5.11 -20.23
CA LEU A 150 -5.13 -5.33 -19.24
C LEU A 150 -5.66 -5.75 -17.87
N GLU A 151 -6.78 -5.17 -17.43
CA GLU A 151 -7.41 -5.55 -16.16
C GLU A 151 -7.99 -6.98 -16.27
N ILE A 152 -8.62 -7.31 -17.38
CA ILE A 152 -9.18 -8.65 -17.64
C ILE A 152 -8.06 -9.69 -17.66
N ASP A 153 -6.98 -9.42 -18.40
CA ASP A 153 -5.82 -10.31 -18.51
C ASP A 153 -5.13 -10.52 -17.16
N LEU A 154 -5.00 -9.45 -16.34
CA LEU A 154 -4.47 -9.55 -14.98
C LEU A 154 -5.39 -10.40 -14.10
N LEU A 155 -6.71 -10.18 -14.18
CA LEU A 155 -7.69 -10.94 -13.40
C LEU A 155 -7.64 -12.44 -13.73
N GLU A 156 -7.51 -12.80 -15.00
CA GLU A 156 -7.37 -14.19 -15.42
C GLU A 156 -6.06 -14.82 -14.91
N ARG A 157 -4.96 -14.06 -14.93
CA ARG A 157 -3.67 -14.53 -14.40
C ARG A 157 -3.72 -14.78 -12.89
N VAL A 158 -4.21 -13.80 -12.12
CA VAL A 158 -4.24 -13.92 -10.65
C VAL A 158 -5.18 -15.03 -10.20
N LYS A 159 -6.31 -15.23 -10.88
CA LYS A 159 -7.26 -16.30 -10.57
C LYS A 159 -6.71 -17.72 -10.71
N LYS A 160 -5.59 -17.92 -11.38
CA LYS A 160 -4.91 -19.23 -11.43
C LYS A 160 -4.38 -19.65 -10.05
N TYR A 161 -3.98 -18.69 -9.23
CA TYR A 161 -3.23 -18.92 -7.98
C TYR A 161 -3.95 -18.42 -6.72
N PHE A 162 -4.89 -17.47 -6.88
CA PHE A 162 -5.49 -16.74 -5.76
C PHE A 162 -7.02 -16.69 -5.86
N ASP A 163 -7.66 -16.60 -4.70
CA ASP A 163 -9.02 -16.09 -4.60
C ASP A 163 -8.97 -14.57 -4.59
N VAL A 164 -9.88 -13.93 -5.34
CA VAL A 164 -9.86 -12.47 -5.55
C VAL A 164 -11.07 -11.84 -4.92
N SER A 165 -10.87 -10.88 -4.03
CA SER A 165 -11.91 -10.01 -3.50
C SER A 165 -11.62 -8.54 -3.85
N ILE A 166 -12.69 -7.79 -4.12
CA ILE A 166 -12.59 -6.37 -4.47
C ILE A 166 -12.83 -5.53 -3.23
N ILE A 167 -11.95 -4.56 -2.98
CA ILE A 167 -12.09 -3.58 -1.92
C ILE A 167 -12.33 -2.22 -2.58
N ILE A 168 -13.41 -1.56 -2.19
CA ILE A 168 -13.71 -0.18 -2.58
C ILE A 168 -13.67 0.66 -1.31
N ASP A 169 -12.73 1.61 -1.26
CA ASP A 169 -12.56 2.47 -0.10
C ASP A 169 -13.37 3.76 -0.28
N ASN A 170 -14.58 3.76 0.26
CA ASN A 170 -15.54 4.86 0.14
C ASN A 170 -16.24 5.26 1.45
N ASP A 171 -15.91 4.59 2.56
CA ASP A 171 -16.56 4.84 3.85
C ASP A 171 -15.59 5.51 4.83
N LYS A 172 -16.07 6.61 5.45
CA LYS A 172 -15.33 7.33 6.49
C LYS A 172 -16.19 7.45 7.74
N ASN A 173 -15.75 6.88 8.85
CA ASN A 173 -16.42 7.03 10.14
C ASN A 173 -15.93 8.28 10.86
N PHE A 174 -16.55 9.44 10.59
CA PHE A 174 -16.19 10.70 11.21
C PHE A 174 -16.48 10.77 12.70
N GLU A 175 -17.37 9.93 13.23
CA GLU A 175 -17.69 9.89 14.66
C GLU A 175 -16.49 9.48 15.52
N SER A 176 -15.53 8.76 14.94
CA SER A 176 -14.33 8.32 15.64
C SER A 176 -13.33 9.45 15.94
N VAL A 177 -13.54 10.67 15.39
CA VAL A 177 -12.62 11.80 15.47
C VAL A 177 -13.34 13.03 16.03
N SER A 178 -13.14 13.29 17.33
CA SER A 178 -13.84 14.39 18.05
C SER A 178 -13.60 15.78 17.47
N GLU A 179 -12.41 16.02 16.91
CA GLU A 179 -12.03 17.28 16.27
C GLU A 179 -12.89 17.63 15.04
N LEU A 180 -13.50 16.62 14.43
CA LEU A 180 -14.37 16.81 13.29
C LEU A 180 -15.83 17.07 13.66
N HIS A 181 -16.25 16.87 14.90
CA HIS A 181 -17.64 17.01 15.34
C HIS A 181 -18.18 18.44 15.19
N ALA A 182 -17.30 19.44 15.33
CA ALA A 182 -17.69 20.86 15.19
C ALA A 182 -17.91 21.28 13.72
N LEU A 183 -17.50 20.47 12.75
CA LEU A 183 -17.60 20.78 11.34
C LEU A 183 -18.95 20.30 10.77
N ASN A 184 -19.45 20.99 9.75
CA ASN A 184 -20.55 20.50 8.95
C ASN A 184 -20.11 19.35 8.01
N ASP A 185 -21.07 18.66 7.38
CA ASP A 185 -20.81 17.49 6.56
C ASP A 185 -19.91 17.77 5.34
N ILE A 186 -20.09 18.95 4.73
CA ILE A 186 -19.31 19.34 3.54
C ILE A 186 -17.85 19.53 3.93
N ASP A 187 -17.59 20.25 5.02
CA ASP A 187 -16.24 20.54 5.48
C ASP A 187 -15.52 19.25 5.93
N ARG A 188 -16.22 18.37 6.67
CA ARG A 188 -15.68 17.06 7.03
C ARG A 188 -15.26 16.25 5.81
N ASN A 189 -16.13 16.14 4.82
CA ASN A 189 -15.83 15.40 3.60
C ASN A 189 -14.70 16.06 2.80
N LEU A 190 -14.68 17.39 2.72
CA LEU A 190 -13.64 18.11 2.00
C LEU A 190 -12.25 17.93 2.67
N ILE A 191 -12.16 18.16 3.98
CA ILE A 191 -10.91 18.06 4.75
C ILE A 191 -10.35 16.64 4.72
N CYS A 192 -11.21 15.64 4.83
CA CYS A 192 -10.80 14.24 4.85
C CYS A 192 -10.81 13.59 3.46
N SER A 193 -11.02 14.37 2.39
CA SER A 193 -10.92 13.84 1.03
C SER A 193 -9.48 13.48 0.69
N GLU A 194 -9.32 12.55 -0.23
CA GLU A 194 -8.01 12.17 -0.76
C GLU A 194 -7.68 12.92 -2.05
N GLY A 195 -8.57 13.84 -2.48
CA GLY A 195 -8.40 14.63 -3.70
C GLY A 195 -8.42 13.80 -4.98
N ARG A 196 -8.89 12.56 -4.91
CA ARG A 196 -8.97 11.66 -6.07
C ARG A 196 -10.09 12.07 -7.02
N SER A 197 -9.86 11.98 -8.31
CA SER A 197 -10.87 12.18 -9.35
C SER A 197 -11.69 10.91 -9.66
N TYR A 198 -11.39 9.80 -9.00
CA TYR A 198 -12.04 8.49 -9.18
C TYR A 198 -12.12 7.75 -7.84
N ILE A 199 -12.99 6.75 -7.78
CA ILE A 199 -13.08 5.85 -6.62
C ILE A 199 -11.93 4.84 -6.74
N GLY A 200 -11.06 4.78 -5.72
CA GLY A 200 -9.98 3.82 -5.63
C GLY A 200 -10.52 2.39 -5.65
N LYS A 201 -9.91 1.53 -6.44
CA LYS A 201 -10.28 0.12 -6.58
C LYS A 201 -9.07 -0.73 -6.24
N TRP A 202 -9.24 -1.59 -5.24
CA TRP A 202 -8.20 -2.48 -4.80
C TRP A 202 -8.64 -3.94 -4.94
N TRP A 203 -7.71 -4.80 -5.25
CA TRP A 203 -7.91 -6.25 -5.17
C TRP A 203 -7.14 -6.80 -3.98
N HIS A 204 -7.79 -7.63 -3.18
CA HIS A 204 -7.12 -8.51 -2.24
C HIS A 204 -7.10 -9.92 -2.84
N LEU A 205 -5.90 -10.46 -2.97
CA LEU A 205 -5.62 -11.79 -3.45
C LEU A 205 -5.19 -12.64 -2.24
N SER A 206 -5.99 -13.63 -1.90
CA SER A 206 -5.65 -14.60 -0.84
C SER A 206 -5.19 -15.92 -1.47
N PRO A 207 -4.19 -16.62 -0.88
CA PRO A 207 -3.77 -17.95 -1.33
C PRO A 207 -4.96 -18.92 -1.43
N LYS A 208 -4.94 -19.77 -2.47
CA LYS A 208 -5.90 -20.87 -2.61
C LYS A 208 -5.54 -22.07 -1.73
#